data_35a20de4a725d8064377a6f16b2f9fe4
#
_entry.id   35a20de4a725d8064377a6f16b2f9fe4
#
_cell.length_a   1.000
_cell.length_b   1.000
_cell.length_c   1.000
_cell.angle_alpha   90.00
_cell.angle_beta   90.00
_cell.angle_gamma   90.00
#
_symmetry.space_group_name_H-M   'P 1'
#
loop_
_entity.id
_entity.type
_entity.pdbx_description
1 polymer ?
#
loop_
_entity_poly.entity_id
_entity_poly.type
_entity_poly.pdbx_seq_one_letter_code
_entity_poly.pdbx_strand_id
1 'polypeptide(L)'
;MEKLILGMFRIKFYILISLTLSLFLFFSCKSKTEIDPQAITGCWELVSKDVKPIAYIILSFYKDSTAIFDCLTDTVIYLRYRVHKDSLYLKDLNNNCTRDLVLSLDSNTFCLGSLKKCNEKLIYKRKKDTLEQFDTSFIKSTVPAW
;
A
#
# COMPACT_ATOMS: atom_id res chain seq x y z
N MET A 1 -61.63 -14.51 11.35
CA MET A 1 -60.97 -13.59 10.38
C MET A 1 -59.74 -12.88 10.95
N GLU A 2 -59.74 -12.44 12.20
CA GLU A 2 -58.58 -11.70 12.79
C GLU A 2 -57.25 -12.49 12.82
N LYS A 3 -57.30 -13.80 13.17
CA LYS A 3 -56.08 -14.64 13.22
C LYS A 3 -55.38 -14.79 11.87
N LEU A 4 -56.10 -14.74 10.75
CA LEU A 4 -55.59 -14.88 9.42
C LEU A 4 -54.83 -13.58 8.98
N ILE A 5 -55.38 -12.42 9.38
CA ILE A 5 -54.79 -11.12 9.09
C ILE A 5 -53.47 -10.93 9.85
N LEU A 6 -53.44 -11.36 11.12
CA LEU A 6 -52.24 -11.28 11.95
C LEU A 6 -51.11 -12.18 11.45
N GLY A 7 -51.45 -13.36 10.89
CA GLY A 7 -50.48 -14.26 10.25
C GLY A 7 -49.86 -13.67 8.99
N MET A 8 -50.63 -13.02 8.13
CA MET A 8 -50.15 -12.36 6.94
C MET A 8 -49.23 -11.17 7.23
N PHE A 9 -49.52 -10.41 8.31
CA PHE A 9 -48.67 -9.29 8.74
C PHE A 9 -47.30 -9.78 9.22
N ARG A 10 -47.25 -10.87 9.99
CA ARG A 10 -46.00 -11.46 10.45
C ARG A 10 -45.11 -11.96 9.29
N ILE A 11 -45.70 -12.62 8.31
CA ILE A 11 -44.96 -13.12 7.13
C ILE A 11 -44.36 -11.96 6.33
N LYS A 12 -45.15 -10.91 6.08
CA LYS A 12 -44.66 -9.71 5.37
C LYS A 12 -43.52 -9.01 6.12
N PHE A 13 -43.59 -8.96 7.43
CA PHE A 13 -42.57 -8.37 8.29
C PHE A 13 -41.25 -9.16 8.23
N TYR A 14 -41.30 -10.50 8.27
CA TYR A 14 -40.10 -11.35 8.14
C TYR A 14 -39.46 -11.25 6.74
N ILE A 15 -40.26 -11.15 5.70
CA ILE A 15 -39.77 -10.96 4.34
C ILE A 15 -39.07 -9.59 4.23
N LEU A 16 -39.62 -8.54 4.80
CA LEU A 16 -39.04 -7.22 4.80
C LEU A 16 -37.69 -7.17 5.55
N ILE A 17 -37.59 -7.80 6.72
CA ILE A 17 -36.36 -7.91 7.52
C ILE A 17 -35.31 -8.73 6.75
N SER A 18 -35.68 -9.85 6.14
CA SER A 18 -34.78 -10.67 5.35
C SER A 18 -34.23 -9.91 4.15
N LEU A 19 -35.07 -9.13 3.47
CA LEU A 19 -34.67 -8.32 2.31
C LEU A 19 -33.71 -7.19 2.71
N THR A 20 -33.97 -6.51 3.83
CA THR A 20 -33.09 -5.45 4.35
C THR A 20 -31.75 -6.00 4.82
N LEU A 21 -31.74 -7.14 5.50
CA LEU A 21 -30.51 -7.81 5.94
C LEU A 21 -29.65 -8.27 4.74
N SER A 22 -30.29 -8.79 3.70
CA SER A 22 -29.62 -9.16 2.44
C SER A 22 -28.98 -7.93 1.77
N LEU A 23 -29.67 -6.79 1.73
CA LEU A 23 -29.14 -5.56 1.15
C LEU A 23 -27.87 -5.07 1.88
N PHE A 24 -27.84 -5.17 3.23
CA PHE A 24 -26.67 -4.78 4.02
C PHE A 24 -25.43 -5.65 3.73
N LEU A 25 -25.59 -6.91 3.37
CA LEU A 25 -24.48 -7.79 3.03
C LEU A 25 -23.81 -7.41 1.70
N PHE A 26 -24.54 -6.83 0.75
CA PHE A 26 -23.98 -6.38 -0.52
C PHE A 26 -23.19 -5.06 -0.40
N PHE A 27 -23.47 -4.21 0.60
CA PHE A 27 -22.73 -2.96 0.80
C PHE A 27 -21.42 -3.13 1.59
N SER A 28 -21.13 -4.31 2.14
CA SER A 28 -19.93 -4.56 2.95
C SER A 28 -18.69 -4.92 2.11
N CYS A 29 -18.78 -4.92 0.78
CA CYS A 29 -17.60 -5.07 -0.06
C CYS A 29 -16.82 -3.75 -0.05
N LYS A 30 -15.88 -3.56 0.91
CA LYS A 30 -14.87 -2.52 0.85
C LYS A 30 -14.10 -2.72 -0.46
N SER A 31 -14.38 -1.90 -1.46
CA SER A 31 -13.55 -1.80 -2.64
C SER A 31 -12.14 -1.50 -2.15
N LYS A 32 -11.22 -2.40 -2.46
CA LYS A 32 -9.80 -2.23 -2.15
C LYS A 32 -9.37 -0.98 -2.91
N THR A 33 -9.14 0.11 -2.20
CA THR A 33 -8.87 1.42 -2.79
C THR A 33 -7.57 1.31 -3.58
N GLU A 34 -7.62 1.63 -4.85
CA GLU A 34 -6.42 1.73 -5.69
C GLU A 34 -5.52 2.83 -5.11
N ILE A 35 -4.26 2.51 -4.95
CA ILE A 35 -3.30 3.44 -4.35
C ILE A 35 -2.91 4.46 -5.42
N ASP A 36 -3.08 5.74 -5.09
CA ASP A 36 -2.57 6.82 -5.92
C ASP A 36 -1.03 6.77 -5.96
N PRO A 37 -0.42 6.61 -7.14
CA PRO A 37 1.04 6.62 -7.28
C PRO A 37 1.70 7.90 -6.75
N GLN A 38 0.99 9.02 -6.74
CA GLN A 38 1.51 10.27 -6.21
C GLN A 38 1.55 10.29 -4.68
N ALA A 39 0.67 9.56 -4.03
CA ALA A 39 0.62 9.49 -2.57
C ALA A 39 1.88 8.84 -1.96
N ILE A 40 2.56 7.95 -2.71
CA ILE A 40 3.80 7.31 -2.25
C ILE A 40 5.01 8.24 -2.37
N THR A 41 4.95 9.27 -3.23
CA THR A 41 6.07 10.19 -3.47
C THR A 41 6.45 10.90 -2.18
N GLY A 42 7.75 10.93 -1.89
CA GLY A 42 8.30 11.55 -0.69
C GLY A 42 9.37 10.69 -0.03
N CYS A 43 9.84 11.15 1.11
CA CYS A 43 10.81 10.45 1.94
C CYS A 43 10.10 9.79 3.13
N TRP A 44 10.42 8.52 3.37
CA TRP A 44 9.78 7.69 4.37
C TRP A 44 10.83 7.03 5.26
N GLU A 45 10.70 7.19 6.57
CA GLU A 45 11.62 6.65 7.56
C GLU A 45 10.99 5.49 8.33
N LEU A 46 11.71 4.39 8.48
CA LEU A 46 11.27 3.20 9.17
C LEU A 46 11.09 3.47 10.68
N VAL A 47 9.93 3.10 11.22
CA VAL A 47 9.58 3.25 12.65
C VAL A 47 9.38 1.93 13.37
N SER A 48 9.37 0.80 12.66
CA SER A 48 9.24 -0.54 13.28
C SER A 48 10.48 -0.86 14.11
N LYS A 49 10.29 -1.13 15.41
CA LYS A 49 11.40 -1.32 16.37
C LYS A 49 12.05 -2.72 16.31
N ASP A 50 11.35 -3.72 15.78
CA ASP A 50 11.75 -5.13 15.88
C ASP A 50 12.31 -5.68 14.56
N VAL A 51 12.71 -4.81 13.64
CA VAL A 51 13.18 -5.22 12.32
C VAL A 51 14.66 -5.60 12.39
N LYS A 52 14.98 -6.79 11.89
CA LYS A 52 16.35 -7.27 11.75
C LYS A 52 17.20 -6.32 10.88
N PRO A 53 18.54 -6.30 11.03
CA PRO A 53 19.46 -5.27 10.48
C PRO A 53 19.53 -5.18 8.94
N ILE A 54 18.64 -5.83 8.21
CA ILE A 54 18.58 -5.85 6.73
C ILE A 54 17.47 -4.94 6.19
N ALA A 55 16.75 -4.20 7.05
CA ALA A 55 15.67 -3.35 6.59
C ALA A 55 16.19 -2.02 6.03
N TYR A 56 15.55 -1.57 4.96
CA TYR A 56 15.77 -0.23 4.43
C TYR A 56 15.16 0.79 5.39
N ILE A 57 15.99 1.68 5.89
CA ILE A 57 15.57 2.64 6.92
C ILE A 57 14.95 3.86 6.28
N ILE A 58 15.45 4.28 5.13
CA ILE A 58 14.91 5.41 4.40
C ILE A 58 14.51 4.95 3.01
N LEU A 59 13.28 5.26 2.63
CA LEU A 59 12.74 5.05 1.28
C LEU A 59 12.41 6.41 0.68
N SER A 60 13.06 6.77 -0.41
CA SER A 60 12.80 8.01 -1.15
C SER A 60 12.18 7.67 -2.49
N PHE A 61 10.95 8.14 -2.73
CA PHE A 61 10.22 7.94 -3.98
C PHE A 61 10.06 9.28 -4.72
N TYR A 62 10.51 9.34 -5.96
CA TYR A 62 10.48 10.54 -6.80
C TYR A 62 9.32 10.48 -7.80
N LYS A 63 8.83 11.65 -8.22
CA LYS A 63 7.69 11.77 -9.17
C LYS A 63 7.94 11.14 -10.53
N ASP A 64 9.19 10.95 -10.90
CA ASP A 64 9.63 10.37 -12.17
C ASP A 64 9.74 8.85 -12.15
N SER A 65 9.11 8.20 -11.17
CA SER A 65 9.11 6.74 -10.97
C SER A 65 10.49 6.16 -10.63
N THR A 66 11.40 6.96 -10.11
CA THR A 66 12.65 6.50 -9.52
C THR A 66 12.54 6.44 -8.01
N ALA A 67 13.32 5.54 -7.38
CA ALA A 67 13.38 5.42 -5.93
C ALA A 67 14.81 5.14 -5.46
N ILE A 68 15.10 5.61 -4.25
CA ILE A 68 16.35 5.36 -3.55
C ILE A 68 16.02 4.73 -2.21
N PHE A 69 16.61 3.57 -1.95
CA PHE A 69 16.48 2.88 -0.67
C PHE A 69 17.83 2.88 0.04
N ASP A 70 17.84 3.44 1.23
CA ASP A 70 19.03 3.56 2.05
C ASP A 70 18.98 2.56 3.21
N CYS A 71 20.07 1.80 3.35
CA CYS A 71 20.31 0.87 4.46
C CYS A 71 21.35 1.50 5.39
N LEU A 72 21.23 1.30 6.70
CA LEU A 72 22.23 1.76 7.68
C LEU A 72 23.65 1.26 7.43
N THR A 73 23.86 0.26 6.60
CA THR A 73 25.14 -0.40 6.33
C THR A 73 25.80 0.11 5.07
N ASP A 74 25.76 1.42 4.82
CA ASP A 74 26.42 2.10 3.67
C ASP A 74 25.97 1.60 2.27
N THR A 75 24.81 0.95 2.19
CA THR A 75 24.28 0.46 0.93
C THR A 75 23.10 1.29 0.47
N VAL A 76 23.30 2.01 -0.62
CA VAL A 76 22.24 2.74 -1.32
C VAL A 76 21.82 1.94 -2.54
N ILE A 77 20.51 1.66 -2.68
CA ILE A 77 19.96 0.93 -3.80
C ILE A 77 19.13 1.86 -4.68
N TYR A 78 19.47 1.92 -5.95
CA TYR A 78 18.77 2.68 -6.96
C TYR A 78 17.77 1.81 -7.69
N LEU A 79 16.51 2.28 -7.77
CA LEU A 79 15.38 1.51 -8.27
C LEU A 79 14.51 2.33 -9.20
N ARG A 80 13.78 1.66 -10.07
CA ARG A 80 12.53 2.19 -10.63
C ARG A 80 11.36 1.57 -9.91
N TYR A 81 10.28 2.34 -9.75
CA TYR A 81 9.07 1.82 -9.14
C TYR A 81 7.83 2.10 -9.98
N ARG A 82 6.83 1.29 -9.78
CA ARG A 82 5.44 1.56 -10.19
C ARG A 82 4.49 1.03 -9.14
N VAL A 83 3.36 1.69 -9.00
CA VAL A 83 2.25 1.23 -8.17
C VAL A 83 1.14 0.73 -9.08
N HIS A 84 0.60 -0.42 -8.78
CA HIS A 84 -0.57 -0.95 -9.47
C HIS A 84 -1.47 -1.64 -8.47
N LYS A 85 -2.72 -1.16 -8.36
CA LYS A 85 -3.68 -1.57 -7.34
C LYS A 85 -3.11 -1.37 -5.93
N ASP A 86 -2.93 -2.45 -5.17
CA ASP A 86 -2.40 -2.48 -3.82
C ASP A 86 -0.93 -2.90 -3.74
N SER A 87 -0.23 -2.88 -4.85
CA SER A 87 1.12 -3.44 -4.93
C SER A 87 2.13 -2.42 -5.44
N LEU A 88 3.28 -2.40 -4.78
CA LEU A 88 4.48 -1.69 -5.16
C LEU A 88 5.39 -2.65 -5.92
N TYR A 89 5.75 -2.30 -7.13
CA TYR A 89 6.72 -3.02 -7.96
C TYR A 89 8.02 -2.24 -7.98
N LEU A 90 9.12 -2.93 -7.73
CA LEU A 90 10.47 -2.37 -7.70
C LEU A 90 11.34 -3.11 -8.70
N LYS A 91 12.13 -2.36 -9.46
CA LYS A 91 13.04 -2.88 -10.46
C LYS A 91 14.44 -2.34 -10.19
N ASP A 92 15.42 -3.25 -10.08
CA ASP A 92 16.81 -2.91 -9.79
C ASP A 92 17.68 -2.80 -11.08
N LEU A 93 18.95 -2.44 -10.91
CA LEU A 93 19.95 -2.33 -11.98
C LEU A 93 20.14 -3.63 -12.78
N ASN A 94 19.94 -4.77 -12.15
CA ASN A 94 20.08 -6.10 -12.78
C ASN A 94 18.79 -6.57 -13.45
N ASN A 95 17.80 -5.67 -13.63
CA ASN A 95 16.48 -5.99 -14.18
C ASN A 95 15.65 -6.96 -13.34
N ASN A 96 16.03 -7.19 -12.06
CA ASN A 96 15.22 -7.98 -11.16
C ASN A 96 13.99 -7.17 -10.72
N CYS A 97 12.83 -7.82 -10.80
CA CYS A 97 11.57 -7.22 -10.35
C CYS A 97 11.12 -7.86 -9.04
N THR A 98 10.82 -7.03 -8.06
CA THR A 98 10.18 -7.45 -6.82
C THR A 98 8.80 -6.81 -6.69
N ARG A 99 7.90 -7.48 -6.01
CA ARG A 99 6.55 -6.99 -5.71
C ARG A 99 6.31 -7.04 -4.22
N ASP A 100 5.87 -5.94 -3.66
CA ASP A 100 5.49 -5.83 -2.26
C ASP A 100 4.06 -5.34 -2.13
N LEU A 101 3.35 -5.86 -1.12
CA LEU A 101 1.98 -5.46 -0.84
C LEU A 101 1.98 -4.18 -0.02
N VAL A 102 1.25 -3.18 -0.47
CA VAL A 102 0.97 -1.98 0.32
C VAL A 102 -0.25 -2.26 1.19
N LEU A 103 -0.04 -2.38 2.49
CA LEU A 103 -1.09 -2.70 3.46
C LEU A 103 -1.91 -1.47 3.83
N SER A 104 -1.26 -0.31 3.95
CA SER A 104 -1.89 0.99 4.13
C SER A 104 -0.96 2.11 3.68
N LEU A 105 -1.54 3.18 3.17
CA LEU A 105 -0.86 4.41 2.81
C LEU A 105 -1.78 5.59 3.14
N ASP A 106 -1.28 6.52 3.92
CA ASP A 106 -1.92 7.80 4.20
C ASP A 106 -0.88 8.94 4.10
N SER A 107 -1.26 10.17 4.45
CA SER A 107 -0.38 11.33 4.34
C SER A 107 0.91 11.22 5.17
N ASN A 108 0.90 10.43 6.26
CA ASN A 108 1.98 10.38 7.24
C ASN A 108 2.55 8.98 7.46
N THR A 109 1.80 7.93 7.06
CA THR A 109 2.15 6.54 7.34
C THR A 109 2.11 5.70 6.07
N PHE A 110 3.12 4.88 5.87
CA PHE A 110 3.25 3.93 4.78
C PHE A 110 3.59 2.56 5.34
N CYS A 111 2.74 1.58 5.08
CA CYS A 111 2.90 0.23 5.60
C CYS A 111 3.04 -0.78 4.46
N LEU A 112 4.17 -1.48 4.44
CA LEU A 112 4.48 -2.57 3.51
C LEU A 112 4.33 -3.92 4.18
N GLY A 113 3.88 -4.91 3.43
CA GLY A 113 3.70 -6.28 3.90
C GLY A 113 5.02 -7.00 4.09
N SER A 114 5.95 -6.79 3.17
CA SER A 114 7.32 -7.27 3.26
C SER A 114 8.16 -6.52 2.21
N LEU A 115 9.41 -6.29 2.51
CA LEU A 115 10.39 -5.82 1.56
C LEU A 115 11.47 -6.88 1.40
N LYS A 116 11.61 -7.46 0.20
CA LYS A 116 12.70 -8.39 -0.15
C LYS A 116 13.02 -9.41 0.96
N LYS A 117 12.12 -10.35 1.26
CA LYS A 117 12.33 -11.45 2.22
C LYS A 117 12.18 -11.11 3.72
N CYS A 118 11.75 -9.92 4.08
CA CYS A 118 11.32 -9.66 5.44
C CYS A 118 9.91 -10.21 5.63
N ASN A 119 9.72 -11.20 6.48
CA ASN A 119 8.39 -11.75 6.79
C ASN A 119 7.59 -10.84 7.75
N GLU A 120 8.10 -9.64 8.01
CA GLU A 120 7.55 -8.72 9.00
C GLU A 120 6.94 -7.50 8.32
N LYS A 121 5.87 -7.02 8.92
CA LYS A 121 5.18 -5.80 8.51
C LYS A 121 6.08 -4.59 8.78
N LEU A 122 6.42 -3.82 7.74
CA LEU A 122 7.26 -2.64 7.83
C LEU A 122 6.40 -1.38 7.87
N ILE A 123 6.57 -0.59 8.92
CA ILE A 123 5.86 0.66 9.09
C ILE A 123 6.84 1.82 8.94
N TYR A 124 6.54 2.70 7.99
CA TYR A 124 7.29 3.91 7.72
C TYR A 124 6.45 5.14 8.06
N LYS A 125 7.11 6.20 8.50
CA LYS A 125 6.52 7.53 8.65
C LYS A 125 7.12 8.49 7.64
N ARG A 126 6.30 9.42 7.16
CA ARG A 126 6.76 10.47 6.26
C ARG A 126 7.77 11.36 6.99
N LYS A 127 8.94 11.51 6.39
CA LYS A 127 9.95 12.46 6.85
C LYS A 127 9.56 13.86 6.36
N LYS A 128 9.62 14.85 7.27
CA LYS A 128 9.23 16.24 6.95
C LYS A 128 10.28 16.98 6.10
N ASP A 129 11.50 16.47 6.08
CA ASP A 129 12.56 17.08 5.29
C ASP A 129 12.26 16.91 3.81
N THR A 130 12.43 17.98 3.09
CA THR A 130 12.32 18.05 1.62
C THR A 130 13.16 16.92 1.02
N LEU A 131 12.57 16.18 0.09
CA LEU A 131 13.36 15.38 -0.83
C LEU A 131 14.44 16.32 -1.38
N GLU A 132 15.70 16.12 -0.97
CA GLU A 132 16.81 16.82 -1.63
C GLU A 132 16.62 16.58 -3.12
N GLN A 133 16.85 17.63 -3.91
CA GLN A 133 16.76 17.55 -5.37
C GLN A 133 17.90 16.65 -5.87
N PHE A 134 17.71 15.34 -5.66
CA PHE A 134 18.66 14.35 -6.14
C PHE A 134 18.54 14.26 -7.67
N ASP A 135 19.66 14.32 -8.33
CA ASP A 135 19.68 14.09 -9.79
C ASP A 135 19.39 12.63 -10.10
N THR A 136 18.15 12.36 -10.48
CA THR A 136 17.66 11.01 -10.82
C THR A 136 18.09 10.57 -12.24
N SER A 137 18.82 11.39 -12.98
CA SER A 137 19.26 11.08 -14.35
C SER A 137 20.11 9.81 -14.41
N PHE A 138 20.96 9.61 -13.43
CA PHE A 138 21.75 8.38 -13.28
C PHE A 138 20.86 7.14 -13.17
N ILE A 139 19.80 7.18 -12.34
CA ILE A 139 18.88 6.05 -12.17
C ILE A 139 18.17 5.76 -13.50
N LYS A 140 17.74 6.79 -14.21
CA LYS A 140 17.03 6.64 -15.49
C LYS A 140 17.90 6.05 -16.59
N SER A 141 19.20 6.35 -16.58
CA SER A 141 20.14 5.82 -17.57
C SER A 141 20.59 4.40 -17.28
N THR A 142 20.63 4.00 -16.00
CA THR A 142 21.21 2.73 -15.57
C THR A 142 20.17 1.66 -15.23
N VAL A 143 19.03 2.03 -14.63
CA VAL A 143 17.95 1.08 -14.34
C VAL A 143 17.02 0.96 -15.55
N PRO A 144 16.84 -0.25 -16.11
CA PRO A 144 15.98 -0.45 -17.28
C PRO A 144 14.55 0.05 -17.05
N ALA A 145 13.93 0.61 -18.09
CA ALA A 145 12.51 0.97 -18.04
C ALA A 145 11.61 -0.27 -17.87
N TRP A 146 10.36 -0.04 -17.50
CA TRP A 146 9.36 -1.11 -17.38
C TRP A 146 8.97 -1.63 -18.76
#